data_88996b1d86ff08322eee08d7d55e203e
#
_entry.id   88996b1d86ff08322eee08d7d55e203e
#
_cell.length_a   1.000
_cell.length_b   1.000
_cell.length_c   1.000
_cell.angle_alpha   90.00
_cell.angle_beta   90.00
_cell.angle_gamma   90.00
#
_symmetry.space_group_name_H-M   'P 1'
#
loop_
_entity.id
_entity.type
_entity.pdbx_description
1 polymer ?
#
loop_
_entity_poly.entity_id
_entity_poly.type
_entity_poly.pdbx_seq_one_letter_code
_entity_poly.pdbx_strand_id
1 'polypeptide(L)'
;MRNRNLMICAGLAAAGAGAVATYIWGIRPWHLRWGTTDEELSQPLPGDEFTPEPKLKANHAITVNAPAADVWPWLVQMGQNRGGFYSYTWLENLVGCQMSNANEIVPEWQELKVGDKVWLHPKAPPVEVATIEPGQAIVLKPWGAFVLQPIDEKRTRLIIRSQGDYDPDLRNSVLNFLLWRVIYEPAHFIMERKMLLGIKSRAEKLAREHVLERTRTLRDYSGW
;
A
#
# COMPACT_ATOMS: atom_id res chain seq x y z
N MET A 1 38.56 5.36 -34.01
CA MET A 1 38.09 5.24 -32.60
C MET A 1 36.84 6.07 -32.33
N ARG A 2 36.74 7.33 -32.75
CA ARG A 2 35.60 8.23 -32.48
C ARG A 2 34.24 7.71 -32.97
N ASN A 3 34.17 7.17 -34.18
CA ASN A 3 32.90 6.63 -34.73
C ASN A 3 32.40 5.35 -34.01
N ARG A 4 33.32 4.50 -33.53
CA ARG A 4 32.99 3.31 -32.75
C ARG A 4 32.38 3.68 -31.39
N ASN A 5 32.99 4.66 -30.70
CA ASN A 5 32.45 5.13 -29.42
C ASN A 5 31.06 5.80 -29.60
N LEU A 6 30.88 6.57 -30.68
CA LEU A 6 29.59 7.18 -31.02
C LEU A 6 28.51 6.12 -31.26
N MET A 7 28.80 5.06 -32.02
CA MET A 7 27.87 3.95 -32.26
C MET A 7 27.54 3.17 -30.96
N ILE A 8 28.51 2.97 -30.08
CA ILE A 8 28.27 2.33 -28.77
C ILE A 8 27.34 3.21 -27.92
N CYS A 9 27.63 4.52 -27.82
CA CYS A 9 26.77 5.44 -27.06
C CYS A 9 25.36 5.51 -27.64
N ALA A 10 25.20 5.53 -28.95
CA ALA A 10 23.88 5.54 -29.60
C ALA A 10 23.12 4.21 -29.34
N GLY A 11 23.84 3.08 -29.39
CA GLY A 11 23.24 1.77 -29.07
C GLY A 11 22.79 1.67 -27.60
N LEU A 12 23.58 2.16 -26.66
CA LEU A 12 23.21 2.20 -25.23
C LEU A 12 22.03 3.13 -24.98
N ALA A 13 22.00 4.29 -25.64
CA ALA A 13 20.87 5.22 -25.52
C ALA A 13 19.56 4.62 -26.10
N ALA A 14 19.64 3.95 -27.25
CA ALA A 14 18.49 3.26 -27.85
C ALA A 14 18.00 2.09 -26.96
N ALA A 15 18.91 1.30 -26.39
CA ALA A 15 18.57 0.23 -25.45
C ALA A 15 17.91 0.78 -24.19
N GLY A 16 18.43 1.86 -23.61
CA GLY A 16 17.85 2.55 -22.46
C GLY A 16 16.45 3.10 -22.75
N ALA A 17 16.28 3.76 -23.89
CA ALA A 17 14.94 4.24 -24.33
C ALA A 17 13.96 3.10 -24.53
N GLY A 18 14.39 1.98 -25.14
CA GLY A 18 13.58 0.78 -25.31
C GLY A 18 13.16 0.16 -23.98
N ALA A 19 14.05 0.09 -23.00
CA ALA A 19 13.75 -0.41 -21.66
C ALA A 19 12.71 0.48 -20.94
N VAL A 20 12.88 1.79 -20.99
CA VAL A 20 11.89 2.75 -20.42
C VAL A 20 10.55 2.61 -21.14
N ALA A 21 10.53 2.51 -22.44
CA ALA A 21 9.31 2.32 -23.21
C ALA A 21 8.59 1.03 -22.81
N THR A 22 9.31 -0.10 -22.73
CA THR A 22 8.78 -1.40 -22.29
C THR A 22 8.17 -1.29 -20.89
N TYR A 23 8.86 -0.62 -19.97
CA TYR A 23 8.34 -0.40 -18.63
C TYR A 23 7.05 0.42 -18.67
N ILE A 24 7.04 1.58 -19.32
CA ILE A 24 5.90 2.52 -19.32
C ILE A 24 4.64 1.90 -19.92
N TRP A 25 4.76 1.18 -21.03
CA TRP A 25 3.60 0.63 -21.75
C TRP A 25 3.27 -0.82 -21.40
N GLY A 26 4.22 -1.59 -20.92
CA GLY A 26 4.03 -2.99 -20.57
C GLY A 26 3.87 -3.24 -19.08
N ILE A 27 4.88 -2.87 -18.27
CA ILE A 27 4.95 -3.22 -16.85
C ILE A 27 4.13 -2.27 -15.99
N ARG A 28 4.21 -0.95 -16.26
CA ARG A 28 3.56 0.08 -15.46
C ARG A 28 2.03 -0.09 -15.36
N PRO A 29 1.27 -0.33 -16.44
CA PRO A 29 -0.18 -0.56 -16.34
C PRO A 29 -0.53 -1.75 -15.46
N TRP A 30 0.28 -2.82 -15.47
CA TRP A 30 0.09 -3.98 -14.63
C TRP A 30 0.33 -3.67 -13.15
N HIS A 31 1.46 -3.03 -12.80
CA HIS A 31 1.73 -2.79 -11.40
C HIS A 31 0.83 -1.72 -10.78
N LEU A 32 0.33 -0.75 -11.55
CA LEU A 32 -0.64 0.24 -11.05
C LEU A 32 -2.00 -0.35 -10.71
N ARG A 33 -2.31 -1.57 -11.16
CA ARG A 33 -3.58 -2.26 -10.91
C ARG A 33 -3.38 -3.65 -10.32
N TRP A 34 -2.27 -3.89 -9.68
CA TRP A 34 -1.91 -5.21 -9.19
C TRP A 34 -2.96 -5.79 -8.23
N GLY A 35 -3.46 -6.98 -8.60
CA GLY A 35 -4.40 -7.74 -7.80
C GLY A 35 -5.85 -7.23 -7.83
N THR A 36 -6.18 -6.12 -8.52
CA THR A 36 -7.54 -5.60 -8.62
C THR A 36 -8.30 -6.17 -9.82
N THR A 37 -9.64 -6.25 -9.69
CA THR A 37 -10.56 -6.53 -10.79
C THR A 37 -10.95 -5.25 -11.53
N ASP A 38 -11.60 -5.37 -12.68
CA ASP A 38 -12.08 -4.20 -13.44
C ASP A 38 -13.22 -3.47 -12.71
N GLU A 39 -14.04 -4.20 -11.96
CA GLU A 39 -15.09 -3.65 -11.10
C GLU A 39 -14.48 -2.82 -9.98
N GLU A 40 -13.44 -3.33 -9.30
CA GLU A 40 -12.74 -2.61 -8.21
C GLU A 40 -12.04 -1.35 -8.71
N LEU A 41 -11.61 -1.31 -9.98
CA LEU A 41 -11.03 -0.11 -10.58
C LEU A 41 -12.05 0.99 -10.82
N SER A 42 -13.28 0.62 -11.19
CA SER A 42 -14.35 1.54 -11.60
C SER A 42 -15.26 1.96 -10.46
N GLN A 43 -15.38 1.16 -9.39
CA GLN A 43 -16.25 1.47 -8.25
C GLN A 43 -15.80 2.74 -7.51
N PRO A 44 -16.74 3.59 -7.04
CA PRO A 44 -16.42 4.68 -6.13
C PRO A 44 -15.88 4.13 -4.80
N LEU A 45 -14.85 4.76 -4.26
CA LEU A 45 -14.30 4.41 -2.93
C LEU A 45 -14.23 5.67 -2.07
N PRO A 46 -14.32 5.52 -0.72
CA PRO A 46 -14.04 6.62 0.20
C PRO A 46 -12.69 7.27 -0.13
N GLY A 47 -12.66 8.61 -0.19
CA GLY A 47 -11.46 9.37 -0.53
C GLY A 47 -11.35 9.79 -1.99
N ASP A 48 -12.16 9.23 -2.91
CA ASP A 48 -12.20 9.67 -4.32
C ASP A 48 -12.62 11.15 -4.44
N GLU A 49 -13.43 11.64 -3.50
CA GLU A 49 -13.89 13.04 -3.42
C GLU A 49 -12.77 14.03 -3.16
N PHE A 50 -11.63 13.59 -2.60
CA PHE A 50 -10.50 14.47 -2.31
C PHE A 50 -9.61 14.73 -3.52
N THR A 51 -9.69 13.86 -4.54
CA THR A 51 -8.96 13.99 -5.80
C THR A 51 -9.88 13.58 -6.95
N PRO A 52 -10.85 14.41 -7.33
CA PRO A 52 -11.89 14.04 -8.31
C PRO A 52 -11.33 13.69 -9.71
N GLU A 53 -10.23 14.35 -10.11
CA GLU A 53 -9.56 14.13 -11.38
C GLU A 53 -8.07 13.77 -11.17
N PRO A 54 -7.78 12.58 -10.60
CA PRO A 54 -6.41 12.22 -10.29
C PRO A 54 -5.58 12.03 -11.56
N LYS A 55 -4.42 12.66 -11.60
CA LYS A 55 -3.41 12.46 -12.65
C LYS A 55 -2.62 11.18 -12.48
N LEU A 56 -2.53 10.71 -11.24
CA LEU A 56 -2.01 9.39 -10.88
C LEU A 56 -3.07 8.65 -10.07
N LYS A 57 -3.39 7.42 -10.49
CA LYS A 57 -4.26 6.50 -9.76
C LYS A 57 -3.62 5.12 -9.76
N ALA A 58 -3.34 4.60 -8.58
CA ALA A 58 -2.90 3.23 -8.39
C ALA A 58 -3.91 2.50 -7.50
N ASN A 59 -4.26 1.28 -7.89
CA ASN A 59 -5.18 0.43 -7.11
C ASN A 59 -4.51 -0.91 -6.90
N HIS A 60 -4.34 -1.28 -5.64
CA HIS A 60 -3.79 -2.58 -5.29
C HIS A 60 -4.77 -3.31 -4.38
N ALA A 61 -4.92 -4.60 -4.59
CA ALA A 61 -5.85 -5.36 -3.78
C ALA A 61 -5.37 -6.78 -3.54
N ILE A 62 -5.80 -7.34 -2.39
CA ILE A 62 -5.49 -8.72 -2.01
C ILE A 62 -6.65 -9.31 -1.22
N THR A 63 -6.90 -10.61 -1.42
CA THR A 63 -7.83 -11.35 -0.56
C THR A 63 -7.08 -11.83 0.69
N VAL A 64 -7.62 -11.50 1.85
CA VAL A 64 -7.15 -11.92 3.18
C VAL A 64 -8.12 -12.98 3.69
N ASN A 65 -7.60 -14.16 4.09
CA ASN A 65 -8.41 -15.25 4.65
C ASN A 65 -8.62 -15.01 6.16
N ALA A 66 -9.23 -13.90 6.47
CA ALA A 66 -9.61 -13.47 7.81
C ALA A 66 -10.85 -12.56 7.72
N PRO A 67 -11.72 -12.53 8.75
CA PRO A 67 -12.80 -11.56 8.83
C PRO A 67 -12.24 -10.13 8.92
N ALA A 68 -13.03 -9.15 8.50
CA ALA A 68 -12.64 -7.74 8.55
C ALA A 68 -12.23 -7.29 9.96
N ALA A 69 -12.84 -7.84 10.99
CA ALA A 69 -12.53 -7.59 12.40
C ALA A 69 -11.08 -7.96 12.77
N ASP A 70 -10.49 -8.96 12.11
CA ASP A 70 -9.11 -9.38 12.33
C ASP A 70 -8.11 -8.65 11.42
N VAL A 71 -8.59 -7.98 10.36
CA VAL A 71 -7.76 -7.13 9.46
C VAL A 71 -7.67 -5.70 9.98
N TRP A 72 -8.80 -5.16 10.44
CA TRP A 72 -8.96 -3.77 10.85
C TRP A 72 -7.92 -3.26 11.86
N PRO A 73 -7.62 -3.99 12.95
CA PRO A 73 -6.67 -3.52 13.95
C PRO A 73 -5.26 -3.26 13.37
N TRP A 74 -4.86 -4.01 12.35
CA TRP A 74 -3.58 -3.81 11.67
C TRP A 74 -3.55 -2.54 10.84
N LEU A 75 -4.68 -2.13 10.26
CA LEU A 75 -4.79 -0.86 9.53
C LEU A 75 -4.76 0.33 10.50
N VAL A 76 -5.50 0.23 11.60
CA VAL A 76 -5.62 1.32 12.60
C VAL A 76 -4.27 1.65 13.22
N GLN A 77 -3.43 0.67 13.49
CA GLN A 77 -2.13 0.90 14.16
C GLN A 77 -0.97 1.21 13.20
N MET A 78 -1.20 1.37 11.89
CA MET A 78 -0.14 1.74 10.95
C MET A 78 0.50 3.09 11.29
N GLY A 79 1.78 3.24 10.97
CA GLY A 79 2.52 4.48 11.08
C GLY A 79 3.90 4.32 11.70
N GLN A 80 4.78 5.28 11.38
CA GLN A 80 6.06 5.46 12.04
C GLN A 80 5.84 5.81 13.52
N ASN A 81 6.62 5.26 14.44
CA ASN A 81 6.40 5.31 15.89
C ASN A 81 5.12 4.60 16.39
N ARG A 82 4.51 3.79 15.55
CA ARG A 82 3.37 2.91 15.84
C ARG A 82 3.68 1.52 15.32
N GLY A 83 2.68 0.84 14.75
CA GLY A 83 2.83 -0.53 14.21
C GLY A 83 3.69 -0.67 12.96
N GLY A 84 4.25 0.40 12.42
CA GLY A 84 4.97 0.39 11.13
C GLY A 84 4.01 0.25 9.95
N PHE A 85 4.57 -0.10 8.78
CA PHE A 85 3.77 -0.34 7.57
C PHE A 85 3.83 -1.79 7.11
N TYR A 86 4.39 -2.69 7.91
CA TYR A 86 4.49 -4.13 7.62
C TYR A 86 5.23 -4.44 6.31
N SER A 87 6.05 -3.49 5.84
CA SER A 87 6.81 -3.54 4.63
C SER A 87 8.29 -3.90 4.88
N TYR A 88 9.20 -3.50 3.99
CA TYR A 88 10.63 -3.75 4.11
C TYR A 88 11.30 -2.73 5.03
N THR A 89 11.35 -2.99 6.35
CA THR A 89 11.94 -2.08 7.34
C THR A 89 13.39 -1.71 7.04
N TRP A 90 14.18 -2.63 6.48
CA TRP A 90 15.57 -2.35 6.10
C TRP A 90 15.66 -1.28 5.00
N LEU A 91 14.72 -1.30 4.02
CA LEU A 91 14.67 -0.33 2.93
C LEU A 91 14.15 1.02 3.43
N GLU A 92 13.12 1.01 4.26
CA GLU A 92 12.59 2.21 4.94
C GLU A 92 13.67 2.88 5.79
N ASN A 93 14.44 2.09 6.53
CA ASN A 93 15.48 2.60 7.41
C ASN A 93 16.75 3.06 6.66
N LEU A 94 17.00 2.54 5.46
CA LEU A 94 18.05 3.03 4.58
C LEU A 94 17.85 4.51 4.21
N VAL A 95 16.58 4.94 4.08
CA VAL A 95 16.23 6.34 3.82
C VAL A 95 15.88 7.12 5.10
N GLY A 96 16.09 6.54 6.27
CA GLY A 96 15.98 7.22 7.58
C GLY A 96 14.58 7.23 8.20
N CYS A 97 13.67 6.34 7.79
CA CYS A 97 12.31 6.28 8.34
C CYS A 97 12.24 5.83 9.80
N GLN A 98 13.30 5.20 10.35
CA GLN A 98 13.33 4.65 11.71
C GLN A 98 12.13 3.75 11.99
N MET A 99 11.82 2.87 11.03
CA MET A 99 10.64 2.03 11.04
C MET A 99 10.86 0.73 11.81
N SER A 100 9.84 0.30 12.54
CA SER A 100 9.73 -1.02 13.16
C SER A 100 8.33 -1.57 12.93
N ASN A 101 8.22 -2.84 12.53
CA ASN A 101 6.93 -3.48 12.30
C ASN A 101 6.47 -4.24 13.55
N ALA A 102 5.29 -3.91 14.07
CA ALA A 102 4.64 -4.66 15.14
C ALA A 102 4.24 -6.06 14.66
N ASN A 103 4.29 -7.04 15.57
CA ASN A 103 3.87 -8.42 15.34
C ASN A 103 2.63 -8.82 16.16
N GLU A 104 2.08 -7.87 16.92
CA GLU A 104 0.90 -8.00 17.75
C GLU A 104 0.05 -6.74 17.69
N ILE A 105 -1.20 -6.85 18.11
CA ILE A 105 -2.10 -5.69 18.24
C ILE A 105 -1.76 -4.98 19.54
N VAL A 106 -1.46 -3.69 19.46
CA VAL A 106 -1.13 -2.84 20.59
C VAL A 106 -2.35 -2.00 20.94
N PRO A 107 -2.96 -2.19 22.13
CA PRO A 107 -4.21 -1.53 22.50
C PRO A 107 -4.15 -0.01 22.42
N GLU A 108 -3.04 0.59 22.80
CA GLU A 108 -2.82 2.04 22.82
C GLU A 108 -2.84 2.65 21.41
N TRP A 109 -2.71 1.85 20.36
CA TRP A 109 -2.72 2.29 18.96
C TRP A 109 -4.05 2.03 18.25
N GLN A 110 -5.07 1.55 18.97
CA GLN A 110 -6.37 1.22 18.37
C GLN A 110 -7.36 2.38 18.31
N GLU A 111 -7.04 3.52 18.93
CA GLU A 111 -7.85 4.72 18.89
C GLU A 111 -7.34 5.70 17.81
N LEU A 112 -7.73 5.46 16.55
CA LEU A 112 -7.46 6.37 15.43
C LEU A 112 -8.73 7.18 15.13
N LYS A 113 -8.58 8.51 14.96
CA LYS A 113 -9.69 9.45 14.74
C LYS A 113 -9.42 10.36 13.54
N VAL A 114 -10.48 10.91 12.96
CA VAL A 114 -10.36 11.95 11.94
C VAL A 114 -9.58 13.13 12.49
N GLY A 115 -8.63 13.64 11.73
CA GLY A 115 -7.70 14.70 12.10
C GLY A 115 -6.39 14.20 12.71
N ASP A 116 -6.30 12.93 13.13
CA ASP A 116 -5.05 12.37 13.63
C ASP A 116 -3.96 12.36 12.54
N LYS A 117 -2.71 12.42 13.01
CA LYS A 117 -1.53 12.47 12.14
C LYS A 117 -0.83 11.11 12.14
N VAL A 118 -0.66 10.55 10.95
CA VAL A 118 0.10 9.32 10.72
C VAL A 118 1.43 9.68 10.07
N TRP A 119 2.52 9.36 10.75
CA TRP A 119 3.86 9.66 10.27
C TRP A 119 4.36 8.56 9.34
N LEU A 120 4.91 8.96 8.19
CA LEU A 120 5.57 8.06 7.24
C LEU A 120 7.10 8.10 7.41
N HIS A 121 7.60 9.25 7.88
CA HIS A 121 9.02 9.52 8.05
C HIS A 121 9.20 10.58 9.15
N PRO A 122 10.21 10.48 10.04
CA PRO A 122 10.36 11.40 11.19
C PRO A 122 10.65 12.86 10.81
N LYS A 123 11.09 13.12 9.58
CA LYS A 123 11.42 14.47 9.08
C LYS A 123 10.49 14.98 7.97
N ALA A 124 9.52 14.16 7.52
CA ALA A 124 8.55 14.58 6.51
C ALA A 124 7.22 14.99 7.18
N PRO A 125 6.41 15.82 6.53
CA PRO A 125 5.06 16.09 7.00
C PRO A 125 4.26 14.78 7.16
N PRO A 126 3.46 14.64 8.22
CA PRO A 126 2.59 13.49 8.38
C PRO A 126 1.42 13.54 7.39
N VAL A 127 0.83 12.40 7.12
CA VAL A 127 -0.47 12.31 6.47
C VAL A 127 -1.57 12.44 7.51
N GLU A 128 -2.72 12.96 7.11
CA GLU A 128 -3.87 13.18 8.01
C GLU A 128 -4.96 12.14 7.77
N VAL A 129 -5.56 11.63 8.84
CA VAL A 129 -6.77 10.81 8.75
C VAL A 129 -7.93 11.72 8.34
N ALA A 130 -8.31 11.66 7.08
CA ALA A 130 -9.39 12.47 6.52
C ALA A 130 -10.76 11.83 6.74
N THR A 131 -10.84 10.50 6.69
CA THR A 131 -12.07 9.74 6.92
C THR A 131 -11.72 8.44 7.62
N ILE A 132 -12.58 8.01 8.53
CA ILE A 132 -12.51 6.70 9.16
C ILE A 132 -13.92 6.13 9.28
N GLU A 133 -14.12 4.94 8.71
CA GLU A 133 -15.33 4.14 8.82
C GLU A 133 -14.93 2.84 9.50
N PRO A 134 -15.22 2.68 10.81
CA PRO A 134 -14.73 1.55 11.60
C PRO A 134 -15.05 0.20 10.97
N GLY A 135 -14.02 -0.63 10.79
CA GLY A 135 -14.12 -1.94 10.16
C GLY A 135 -14.27 -1.92 8.63
N GLN A 136 -14.33 -0.75 7.99
CA GLN A 136 -14.59 -0.61 6.56
C GLN A 136 -13.53 0.21 5.81
N ALA A 137 -13.19 1.42 6.27
CA ALA A 137 -12.27 2.27 5.52
C ALA A 137 -11.47 3.24 6.39
N ILE A 138 -10.25 3.53 5.97
CA ILE A 138 -9.41 4.63 6.45
C ILE A 138 -8.91 5.41 5.23
N VAL A 139 -9.11 6.72 5.22
CA VAL A 139 -8.57 7.62 4.20
C VAL A 139 -7.48 8.50 4.80
N LEU A 140 -6.28 8.42 4.23
CA LEU A 140 -5.10 9.18 4.64
C LEU A 140 -4.72 10.19 3.55
N LYS A 141 -4.85 11.48 3.83
CA LYS A 141 -4.45 12.56 2.90
C LYS A 141 -2.97 12.93 3.07
N PRO A 142 -2.19 13.06 2.00
CA PRO A 142 -2.53 12.86 0.57
C PRO A 142 -2.24 11.45 0.05
N TRP A 143 -2.14 10.42 0.89
CA TRP A 143 -1.71 9.09 0.47
C TRP A 143 -2.80 8.33 -0.30
N GLY A 144 -3.96 8.08 0.32
CA GLY A 144 -5.04 7.32 -0.30
C GLY A 144 -5.96 6.61 0.69
N ALA A 145 -6.80 5.73 0.16
CA ALA A 145 -7.80 4.98 0.92
C ALA A 145 -7.38 3.51 1.12
N PHE A 146 -7.65 2.99 2.31
CA PHE A 146 -7.57 1.58 2.69
C PHE A 146 -8.98 1.11 2.94
N VAL A 147 -9.48 0.18 2.14
CA VAL A 147 -10.88 -0.25 2.17
C VAL A 147 -10.96 -1.75 2.40
N LEU A 148 -11.80 -2.16 3.34
CA LEU A 148 -12.14 -3.55 3.63
C LEU A 148 -13.52 -3.86 3.08
N GLN A 149 -13.61 -4.86 2.21
CA GLN A 149 -14.87 -5.37 1.68
C GLN A 149 -15.00 -6.84 2.09
N PRO A 150 -15.87 -7.19 3.06
CA PRO A 150 -16.11 -8.56 3.42
C PRO A 150 -16.63 -9.37 2.21
N ILE A 151 -15.97 -10.50 1.92
CA ILE A 151 -16.43 -11.45 0.90
C ILE A 151 -17.40 -12.44 1.55
N ASP A 152 -17.05 -12.92 2.74
CA ASP A 152 -17.83 -13.79 3.59
C ASP A 152 -17.34 -13.67 5.06
N GLU A 153 -17.84 -14.53 5.94
CA GLU A 153 -17.48 -14.52 7.37
C GLU A 153 -16.00 -14.80 7.66
N LYS A 154 -15.24 -15.34 6.69
CA LYS A 154 -13.86 -15.79 6.85
C LYS A 154 -12.89 -15.10 5.90
N ARG A 155 -13.37 -14.29 4.97
CA ARG A 155 -12.55 -13.66 3.95
C ARG A 155 -12.91 -12.21 3.75
N THR A 156 -11.88 -11.39 3.62
CA THR A 156 -12.01 -9.95 3.39
C THR A 156 -11.16 -9.55 2.20
N ARG A 157 -11.69 -8.69 1.36
CA ARG A 157 -10.95 -7.99 0.33
C ARG A 157 -10.35 -6.73 0.92
N LEU A 158 -9.04 -6.58 0.87
CA LEU A 158 -8.32 -5.35 1.22
C LEU A 158 -7.92 -4.66 -0.06
N ILE A 159 -8.43 -3.44 -0.27
CA ILE A 159 -8.18 -2.60 -1.44
C ILE A 159 -7.46 -1.35 -0.96
N ILE A 160 -6.38 -0.97 -1.64
CA ILE A 160 -5.71 0.31 -1.46
C ILE A 160 -5.86 1.10 -2.76
N ARG A 161 -6.35 2.33 -2.66
CA ARG A 161 -6.41 3.29 -3.76
C ARG A 161 -5.57 4.50 -3.43
N SER A 162 -4.44 4.64 -4.09
CA SER A 162 -3.56 5.80 -4.00
C SER A 162 -3.85 6.73 -5.17
N GLN A 163 -4.04 8.03 -4.87
CA GLN A 163 -4.37 9.05 -5.86
C GLN A 163 -3.49 10.28 -5.66
N GLY A 164 -3.20 11.00 -6.74
CA GLY A 164 -2.44 12.23 -6.68
C GLY A 164 -2.63 13.11 -7.91
N ASP A 165 -2.48 14.42 -7.71
CA ASP A 165 -2.56 15.43 -8.78
C ASP A 165 -1.22 15.64 -9.46
N TYR A 166 -0.17 15.00 -9.01
CA TYR A 166 1.15 15.12 -9.58
C TYR A 166 1.31 14.25 -10.82
N ASP A 167 1.55 14.88 -11.96
CA ASP A 167 1.83 14.23 -13.24
C ASP A 167 3.20 14.68 -13.76
N PRO A 168 4.25 13.89 -13.60
CA PRO A 168 5.55 14.21 -14.18
C PRO A 168 5.47 14.09 -15.70
N ASP A 169 5.44 15.24 -16.37
CA ASP A 169 5.43 15.33 -17.83
C ASP A 169 6.87 15.28 -18.37
N LEU A 170 7.11 14.36 -19.31
CA LEU A 170 8.39 14.22 -20.01
C LEU A 170 8.80 15.53 -20.75
N ARG A 171 7.82 16.30 -21.26
CA ARG A 171 8.04 17.57 -21.94
C ARG A 171 8.58 18.66 -21.03
N ASN A 172 8.21 18.62 -19.74
CA ASN A 172 8.64 19.61 -18.76
C ASN A 172 10.01 19.28 -18.16
N SER A 173 10.30 18.00 -17.90
CA SER A 173 11.57 17.56 -17.36
C SER A 173 11.76 16.04 -17.51
N VAL A 174 12.73 15.66 -18.35
CA VAL A 174 13.13 14.25 -18.51
C VAL A 174 13.58 13.64 -17.18
N LEU A 175 14.37 14.36 -16.40
CA LEU A 175 14.88 13.88 -15.11
C LEU A 175 13.71 13.64 -14.14
N ASN A 176 12.80 14.59 -14.04
CA ASN A 176 11.61 14.47 -13.17
C ASN A 176 10.72 13.30 -13.58
N PHE A 177 10.47 13.14 -14.88
CA PHE A 177 9.76 11.99 -15.42
C PHE A 177 10.42 10.66 -15.03
N LEU A 178 11.72 10.53 -15.23
CA LEU A 178 12.45 9.30 -14.90
C LEU A 178 12.45 9.01 -13.41
N LEU A 179 12.69 10.02 -12.55
CA LEU A 179 12.66 9.86 -11.10
C LEU A 179 11.30 9.36 -10.61
N TRP A 180 10.20 9.93 -11.09
CA TRP A 180 8.87 9.58 -10.63
C TRP A 180 8.33 8.30 -11.29
N ARG A 181 8.38 8.22 -12.62
CA ARG A 181 7.76 7.10 -13.35
C ARG A 181 8.59 5.82 -13.32
N VAL A 182 9.90 5.93 -13.30
CA VAL A 182 10.80 4.76 -13.46
C VAL A 182 11.44 4.35 -12.14
N ILE A 183 11.56 5.26 -11.18
CA ILE A 183 12.18 4.96 -9.87
C ILE A 183 11.12 4.95 -8.76
N TYR A 184 10.42 6.07 -8.56
CA TYR A 184 9.51 6.20 -7.42
C TYR A 184 8.29 5.27 -7.52
N GLU A 185 7.55 5.25 -8.64
CA GLU A 185 6.36 4.40 -8.79
C GLU A 185 6.66 2.90 -8.58
N PRO A 186 7.71 2.30 -9.19
CA PRO A 186 8.04 0.90 -8.93
C PRO A 186 8.47 0.65 -7.48
N ALA A 187 9.24 1.56 -6.88
CA ALA A 187 9.65 1.44 -5.49
C ALA A 187 8.44 1.49 -4.55
N HIS A 188 7.54 2.45 -4.77
CA HIS A 188 6.27 2.54 -4.04
C HIS A 188 5.43 1.26 -4.18
N PHE A 189 5.26 0.76 -5.41
CA PHE A 189 4.56 -0.50 -5.65
C PHE A 189 5.17 -1.69 -4.89
N ILE A 190 6.49 -1.84 -4.92
CA ILE A 190 7.19 -2.94 -4.22
C ILE A 190 6.93 -2.85 -2.70
N MET A 191 6.98 -1.64 -2.13
CA MET A 191 6.75 -1.39 -0.72
C MET A 191 5.29 -1.65 -0.34
N GLU A 192 4.35 -1.11 -1.10
CA GLU A 192 2.91 -1.26 -0.86
C GLU A 192 2.44 -2.70 -1.03
N ARG A 193 2.94 -3.40 -2.06
CA ARG A 193 2.69 -4.84 -2.22
C ARG A 193 3.19 -5.64 -1.01
N LYS A 194 4.38 -5.32 -0.49
CA LYS A 194 4.91 -5.98 0.72
C LYS A 194 4.08 -5.65 1.95
N MET A 195 3.60 -4.42 2.09
CA MET A 195 2.68 -3.99 3.14
C MET A 195 1.38 -4.81 3.11
N LEU A 196 0.72 -4.93 1.96
CA LEU A 196 -0.47 -5.77 1.79
C LEU A 196 -0.25 -7.21 2.21
N LEU A 197 0.86 -7.83 1.78
CA LEU A 197 1.25 -9.18 2.17
C LEU A 197 1.57 -9.27 3.67
N GLY A 198 2.15 -8.24 4.25
CA GLY A 198 2.47 -8.13 5.67
C GLY A 198 1.20 -8.06 6.54
N ILE A 199 0.22 -7.26 6.13
CA ILE A 199 -1.10 -7.17 6.77
C ILE A 199 -1.83 -8.52 6.65
N LYS A 200 -1.89 -9.09 5.45
CA LYS A 200 -2.50 -10.40 5.21
C LYS A 200 -1.95 -11.47 6.15
N SER A 201 -0.64 -11.61 6.21
CA SER A 201 0.01 -12.64 7.05
C SER A 201 -0.34 -12.50 8.53
N ARG A 202 -0.39 -11.27 9.04
CA ARG A 202 -0.72 -10.96 10.43
C ARG A 202 -2.19 -11.19 10.76
N ALA A 203 -3.07 -10.70 9.91
CA ALA A 203 -4.51 -10.88 10.07
C ALA A 203 -4.93 -12.35 10.00
N GLU A 204 -4.37 -13.11 9.07
CA GLU A 204 -4.63 -14.55 8.96
C GLU A 204 -4.04 -15.34 10.14
N LYS A 205 -2.94 -14.89 10.74
CA LYS A 205 -2.42 -15.46 11.99
C LYS A 205 -3.38 -15.19 13.15
N LEU A 206 -3.81 -13.95 13.33
CA LEU A 206 -4.75 -13.54 14.37
C LEU A 206 -6.08 -14.31 14.28
N ALA A 207 -6.64 -14.44 13.08
CA ALA A 207 -7.87 -15.20 12.84
C ALA A 207 -7.72 -16.67 13.26
N ARG A 208 -6.57 -17.31 12.98
CA ARG A 208 -6.29 -18.68 13.42
C ARG A 208 -6.20 -18.80 14.95
N GLU A 209 -5.58 -17.83 15.61
CA GLU A 209 -5.47 -17.78 17.08
C GLU A 209 -6.84 -17.69 17.73
N HIS A 210 -7.72 -16.80 17.24
CA HIS A 210 -9.11 -16.67 17.71
C HIS A 210 -9.93 -17.96 17.53
N VAL A 211 -9.76 -18.68 16.42
CA VAL A 211 -10.43 -19.97 16.21
C VAL A 211 -9.95 -21.00 17.22
N LEU A 212 -8.65 -21.08 17.47
CA LEU A 212 -8.07 -22.02 18.46
C LEU A 212 -8.55 -21.72 19.89
N GLU A 213 -8.59 -20.46 20.28
CA GLU A 213 -9.09 -20.05 21.59
C GLU A 213 -10.57 -20.43 21.78
N ARG A 214 -11.43 -20.12 20.81
CA ARG A 214 -12.85 -20.52 20.83
C ARG A 214 -13.00 -22.03 20.96
N THR A 215 -12.21 -22.80 20.24
CA THR A 215 -12.27 -24.28 20.27
C THR A 215 -11.83 -24.82 21.63
N ARG A 216 -10.81 -24.23 22.27
CA ARG A 216 -10.39 -24.59 23.62
C ARG A 216 -11.47 -24.30 24.65
N THR A 217 -12.03 -23.09 24.61
CA THR A 217 -13.11 -22.68 25.53
C THR A 217 -14.32 -23.60 25.42
N LEU A 218 -14.77 -23.96 24.21
CA LEU A 218 -15.89 -24.88 24.01
C LEU A 218 -15.57 -26.29 24.54
N ARG A 219 -14.36 -26.77 24.42
CA ARG A 219 -13.94 -28.07 24.96
C ARG A 219 -13.98 -28.10 26.48
N ASP A 220 -13.51 -27.01 27.10
CA ASP A 220 -13.49 -26.89 28.57
C ASP A 220 -14.92 -26.85 29.16
N TYR A 221 -15.89 -26.24 28.42
CA TYR A 221 -17.31 -26.26 28.81
C TYR A 221 -18.03 -27.60 28.56
N SER A 222 -17.57 -28.39 27.59
CA SER A 222 -18.21 -29.68 27.24
C SER A 222 -17.66 -30.88 28.02
N GLY A 223 -16.68 -30.67 28.86
CA GLY A 223 -16.03 -31.70 29.67
C GLY A 223 -16.71 -31.98 31.01
N TRP A 224 -17.98 -31.55 31.23
CA TRP A 224 -18.82 -31.84 32.38
C TRP A 224 -19.99 -32.77 32.02
#